data_d7083353345b4fea87258ada991fc282
#
_entry.id   d7083353345b4fea87258ada991fc282
#
_cell.length_a   1.000
_cell.length_b   1.000
_cell.length_c   1.000
_cell.angle_alpha   90.00
_cell.angle_beta   90.00
_cell.angle_gamma   90.00
#
_symmetry.space_group_name_H-M   'P 1'
#
loop_
_entity.id
_entity.type
_entity.pdbx_description
1 polymer ?
#
loop_
_entity_poly.entity_id
_entity_poly.type
_entity_poly.pdbx_seq_one_letter_code
_entity_poly.pdbx_strand_id
1 'polypeptide(L)'
;GAEPTLVARRILSYEGVLLRNHLDGGVAKGALTQEQADKKFADWKAQRDAKIEAKKQGLTKAAADKAKAAAEAEIKVNEARAEALAKKKAEAEEAARQAAAEAAAAAKTTEAPKAE
;
A
#
# COMPACT_ATOMS: atom_id res chain seq x y z
N GLY A 1 -10.83 43.68 -19.75
CA GLY A 1 -10.45 42.64 -18.92
C GLY A 1 -10.92 41.25 -19.28
N ALA A 2 -9.98 40.36 -19.48
CA ALA A 2 -10.32 38.95 -19.63
C ALA A 2 -10.60 38.29 -18.25
N GLU A 3 -11.68 37.54 -18.14
CA GLU A 3 -11.98 36.75 -16.94
C GLU A 3 -11.34 35.36 -17.06
N PRO A 4 -10.71 34.86 -15.99
CA PRO A 4 -10.16 33.52 -16.00
C PRO A 4 -11.31 32.48 -16.01
N THR A 5 -11.10 31.38 -16.74
CA THR A 5 -12.01 30.22 -16.69
C THR A 5 -12.08 29.66 -15.27
N LEU A 6 -13.13 28.89 -14.97
CA LEU A 6 -13.31 28.27 -13.64
C LEU A 6 -12.10 27.46 -13.19
N VAL A 7 -11.47 26.70 -14.10
CA VAL A 7 -10.28 25.91 -13.83
C VAL A 7 -9.08 26.79 -13.53
N ALA A 8 -8.83 27.79 -14.39
CA ALA A 8 -7.75 28.75 -14.19
C ALA A 8 -7.89 29.50 -12.84
N ARG A 9 -9.11 29.91 -12.49
CA ARG A 9 -9.39 30.56 -11.21
C ARG A 9 -9.09 29.67 -10.02
N ARG A 10 -9.38 28.36 -10.10
CA ARG A 10 -9.03 27.39 -9.04
C ARG A 10 -7.51 27.24 -8.89
N ILE A 11 -6.77 27.19 -9.99
CA ILE A 11 -5.30 27.14 -9.97
C ILE A 11 -4.72 28.41 -9.34
N LEU A 12 -5.19 29.58 -9.76
CA LEU A 12 -4.76 30.86 -9.19
C LEU A 12 -5.09 30.98 -7.69
N SER A 13 -6.23 30.43 -7.26
CA SER A 13 -6.59 30.36 -5.84
C SER A 13 -5.66 29.43 -5.07
N TYR A 14 -5.33 28.28 -5.65
CA TYR A 14 -4.41 27.31 -5.05
C TYR A 14 -3.00 27.89 -4.87
N GLU A 15 -2.51 28.63 -5.86
CA GLU A 15 -1.19 29.30 -5.80
C GLU A 15 -1.20 30.56 -4.91
N GLY A 16 -2.36 31.01 -4.48
CA GLY A 16 -2.50 32.18 -3.61
C GLY A 16 -2.51 33.52 -4.34
N VAL A 17 -2.55 33.53 -5.66
CA VAL A 17 -2.57 34.77 -6.47
C VAL A 17 -3.81 35.62 -6.16
N LEU A 18 -4.97 34.95 -5.99
CA LEU A 18 -6.22 35.67 -5.65
C LEU A 18 -6.14 36.29 -4.26
N LEU A 19 -5.52 35.60 -3.29
CA LEU A 19 -5.32 36.14 -1.95
C LEU A 19 -4.36 37.34 -1.98
N ARG A 20 -3.26 37.22 -2.73
CA ARG A 20 -2.29 38.32 -2.89
C ARG A 20 -2.96 39.55 -3.47
N ASN A 21 -3.71 39.38 -4.56
CA ASN A 21 -4.45 40.50 -5.18
C ASN A 21 -5.46 41.14 -4.21
N HIS A 22 -6.12 40.34 -3.37
CA HIS A 22 -7.03 40.84 -2.34
C HIS A 22 -6.29 41.67 -1.27
N LEU A 23 -5.14 41.22 -0.82
CA LEU A 23 -4.30 41.91 0.17
C LEU A 23 -3.73 43.19 -0.40
N ASP A 24 -3.23 43.18 -1.64
CA ASP A 24 -2.73 44.37 -2.34
C ASP A 24 -3.85 45.41 -2.56
N GLY A 25 -5.07 44.95 -2.86
CA GLY A 25 -6.26 45.82 -2.89
C GLY A 25 -6.60 46.45 -1.55
N GLY A 26 -6.35 45.70 -0.44
CA GLY A 26 -6.47 46.27 0.92
C GLY A 26 -5.41 47.33 1.25
N VAL A 27 -4.19 47.14 0.77
CA VAL A 27 -3.12 48.14 0.89
C VAL A 27 -3.44 49.38 0.08
N ALA A 28 -3.89 49.25 -1.17
CA ALA A 28 -4.29 50.38 -2.01
C ALA A 28 -5.44 51.21 -1.43
N LYS A 29 -6.34 50.59 -0.65
CA LYS A 29 -7.43 51.27 0.06
C LYS A 29 -7.01 51.85 1.43
N GLY A 30 -5.75 51.66 1.84
CA GLY A 30 -5.26 52.13 3.14
C GLY A 30 -5.74 51.30 4.37
N ALA A 31 -6.38 50.18 4.15
CA ALA A 31 -6.87 49.30 5.23
C ALA A 31 -5.77 48.45 5.86
N LEU A 32 -4.68 48.17 5.12
CA LEU A 32 -3.56 47.35 5.53
C LEU A 32 -2.25 48.02 5.12
N THR A 33 -1.19 47.80 5.94
CA THR A 33 0.16 48.14 5.52
C THR A 33 0.75 47.04 4.64
N GLN A 34 1.73 47.37 3.81
CA GLN A 34 2.40 46.39 2.94
C GLN A 34 3.01 45.25 3.74
N GLU A 35 3.64 45.56 4.89
CA GLU A 35 4.24 44.56 5.79
C GLU A 35 3.20 43.60 6.35
N GLN A 36 2.02 44.11 6.71
CA GLN A 36 0.92 43.28 7.21
C GLN A 36 0.37 42.37 6.10
N ALA A 37 0.27 42.84 4.89
CA ALA A 37 -0.17 42.05 3.73
C ALA A 37 0.83 40.92 3.44
N ASP A 38 2.14 41.22 3.42
CA ASP A 38 3.20 40.24 3.22
C ASP A 38 3.22 39.17 4.33
N LYS A 39 3.07 39.57 5.58
CA LYS A 39 2.99 38.65 6.70
C LYS A 39 1.80 37.72 6.60
N LYS A 40 0.61 38.25 6.32
CA LYS A 40 -0.61 37.44 6.14
C LYS A 40 -0.47 36.44 4.99
N PHE A 41 0.18 36.85 3.89
CA PHE A 41 0.43 35.96 2.77
C PHE A 41 1.44 34.84 3.12
N ALA A 42 2.52 35.19 3.82
CA ALA A 42 3.50 34.21 4.30
C ALA A 42 2.91 33.20 5.27
N ASP A 43 2.10 33.66 6.22
CA ASP A 43 1.41 32.80 7.19
C ASP A 43 0.43 31.83 6.50
N TRP A 44 -0.33 32.34 5.54
CA TRP A 44 -1.24 31.49 4.75
C TRP A 44 -0.48 30.44 3.95
N LYS A 45 0.63 30.82 3.30
CA LYS A 45 1.48 29.90 2.53
C LYS A 45 2.05 28.80 3.42
N ALA A 46 2.58 29.15 4.58
CA ALA A 46 3.11 28.19 5.56
C ALA A 46 2.04 27.20 6.03
N GLN A 47 0.83 27.69 6.33
CA GLN A 47 -0.29 26.84 6.74
C GLN A 47 -0.74 25.90 5.62
N ARG A 48 -0.78 26.37 4.39
CA ARG A 48 -1.11 25.56 3.21
C ARG A 48 -0.09 24.45 3.01
N ASP A 49 1.18 24.80 3.02
CA ASP A 49 2.29 23.86 2.80
C ASP A 49 2.34 22.80 3.91
N ALA A 50 2.12 23.20 5.16
CA ALA A 50 2.00 22.26 6.28
C ALA A 50 0.83 21.27 6.11
N LYS A 51 -0.33 21.74 5.65
CA LYS A 51 -1.48 20.86 5.37
C LYS A 51 -1.22 19.88 4.24
N ILE A 52 -0.52 20.31 3.18
CA ILE A 52 -0.15 19.47 2.06
C ILE A 52 0.83 18.39 2.51
N GLU A 53 1.85 18.80 3.29
CA GLU A 53 2.86 17.87 3.81
C GLU A 53 2.25 16.84 4.75
N ALA A 54 1.37 17.25 5.66
CA ALA A 54 0.64 16.34 6.54
C ALA A 54 -0.19 15.31 5.76
N LYS A 55 -0.86 15.73 4.68
CA LYS A 55 -1.60 14.82 3.81
C LYS A 55 -0.68 13.85 3.06
N LYS A 56 0.44 14.31 2.52
CA LYS A 56 1.43 13.46 1.86
C LYS A 56 1.97 12.40 2.82
N GLN A 57 2.36 12.80 4.03
CA GLN A 57 2.85 11.87 5.06
C GLN A 57 1.77 10.88 5.49
N GLY A 58 0.52 11.32 5.63
CA GLY A 58 -0.61 10.43 5.92
C GLY A 58 -0.82 9.38 4.84
N LEU A 59 -0.77 9.77 3.57
CA LEU A 59 -0.93 8.85 2.44
C LEU A 59 0.24 7.86 2.33
N THR A 60 1.48 8.32 2.54
CA THR A 60 2.65 7.43 2.50
C THR A 60 2.65 6.42 3.65
N LYS A 61 2.27 6.85 4.86
CA LYS A 61 2.09 5.94 6.00
C LYS A 61 1.00 4.92 5.73
N ALA A 62 -0.17 5.35 5.28
CA ALA A 62 -1.28 4.45 4.96
C ALA A 62 -0.91 3.44 3.86
N ALA A 63 -0.14 3.84 2.85
CA ALA A 63 0.36 2.94 1.82
C ALA A 63 1.37 1.92 2.38
N ALA A 64 2.28 2.37 3.25
CA ALA A 64 3.24 1.50 3.91
C ALA A 64 2.57 0.48 4.84
N ASP A 65 1.57 0.90 5.61
CA ASP A 65 0.83 0.04 6.52
C ASP A 65 0.02 -1.02 5.73
N LYS A 66 -0.60 -0.63 4.63
CA LYS A 66 -1.28 -1.58 3.73
C LYS A 66 -0.31 -2.59 3.13
N ALA A 67 0.87 -2.14 2.68
CA ALA A 67 1.89 -3.03 2.13
C ALA A 67 2.41 -4.03 3.17
N LYS A 68 2.64 -3.58 4.41
CA LYS A 68 3.02 -4.47 5.52
C LYS A 68 1.94 -5.49 5.84
N ALA A 69 0.69 -5.05 5.96
CA ALA A 69 -0.43 -5.95 6.23
C ALA A 69 -0.63 -6.99 5.11
N ALA A 70 -0.46 -6.59 3.86
CA ALA A 70 -0.51 -7.51 2.72
C ALA A 70 0.63 -8.54 2.75
N ALA A 71 1.85 -8.09 3.05
CA ALA A 71 3.01 -8.98 3.17
C ALA A 71 2.85 -10.00 4.31
N GLU A 72 2.37 -9.56 5.47
CA GLU A 72 2.09 -10.46 6.61
C GLU A 72 0.99 -11.48 6.29
N ALA A 73 -0.05 -11.06 5.58
CA ALA A 73 -1.11 -11.96 5.14
C ALA A 73 -0.59 -12.99 4.13
N GLU A 74 0.28 -12.57 3.21
CA GLU A 74 0.90 -13.46 2.22
C GLU A 74 1.82 -14.49 2.88
N ILE A 75 2.63 -14.07 3.86
CA ILE A 75 3.48 -14.99 4.64
C ILE A 75 2.64 -16.08 5.30
N LYS A 76 1.56 -15.72 5.99
CA LYS A 76 0.66 -16.68 6.63
C LYS A 76 0.05 -17.66 5.63
N VAL A 77 -0.37 -17.18 4.47
CA VAL A 77 -0.92 -18.05 3.41
C VAL A 77 0.14 -19.00 2.86
N ASN A 78 1.36 -18.52 2.68
CA ASN A 78 2.47 -19.33 2.18
C ASN A 78 2.90 -20.38 3.21
N GLU A 79 2.96 -20.05 4.48
CA GLU A 79 3.21 -21.02 5.57
C GLU A 79 2.14 -22.11 5.62
N ALA A 80 0.87 -21.75 5.56
CA ALA A 80 -0.23 -22.71 5.53
C ALA A 80 -0.18 -23.63 4.29
N ARG A 81 0.20 -23.07 3.13
CA ARG A 81 0.41 -23.86 1.91
C ARG A 81 1.59 -24.82 2.03
N ALA A 82 2.69 -24.36 2.60
CA ALA A 82 3.86 -25.20 2.82
C ALA A 82 3.57 -26.36 3.76
N GLU A 83 2.84 -26.13 4.86
CA GLU A 83 2.40 -27.18 5.75
C GLU A 83 1.46 -28.18 5.08
N ALA A 84 0.51 -27.70 4.28
CA ALA A 84 -0.41 -28.58 3.55
C ALA A 84 0.33 -29.43 2.51
N LEU A 85 1.32 -28.86 1.82
CA LEU A 85 2.17 -29.60 0.88
C LEU A 85 3.06 -30.62 1.60
N ALA A 86 3.61 -30.29 2.75
CA ALA A 86 4.42 -31.21 3.55
C ALA A 86 3.57 -32.42 4.02
N LYS A 87 2.35 -32.16 4.49
CA LYS A 87 1.42 -33.24 4.88
C LYS A 87 1.07 -34.16 3.71
N LYS A 88 0.72 -33.58 2.55
CA LYS A 88 0.43 -34.37 1.33
C LYS A 88 1.63 -35.20 0.85
N LYS A 89 2.85 -34.67 0.94
CA LYS A 89 4.05 -35.42 0.60
C LYS A 89 4.30 -36.56 1.58
N ALA A 90 4.14 -36.32 2.86
CA ALA A 90 4.28 -37.38 3.89
C ALA A 90 3.24 -38.49 3.69
N GLU A 91 1.99 -38.15 3.44
CA GLU A 91 0.92 -39.13 3.15
C GLU A 91 1.22 -39.89 1.85
N ALA A 92 1.71 -39.24 0.82
CA ALA A 92 2.08 -39.90 -0.45
C ALA A 92 3.29 -40.82 -0.29
N GLU A 93 4.29 -40.43 0.52
CA GLU A 93 5.45 -41.30 0.81
C GLU A 93 5.04 -42.52 1.66
N GLU A 94 4.13 -42.34 2.64
CA GLU A 94 3.63 -43.43 3.46
C GLU A 94 2.79 -44.39 2.62
N ALA A 95 1.93 -43.87 1.75
CA ALA A 95 1.16 -44.70 0.82
C ALA A 95 2.07 -45.50 -0.15
N ALA A 96 3.11 -44.84 -0.65
CA ALA A 96 4.12 -45.47 -1.53
C ALA A 96 4.90 -46.60 -0.77
N ARG A 97 5.27 -46.37 0.49
CA ARG A 97 5.91 -47.39 1.33
C ARG A 97 4.98 -48.57 1.61
N GLN A 98 3.71 -48.32 1.88
CA GLN A 98 2.73 -49.39 2.13
C GLN A 98 2.51 -50.22 0.85
N ALA A 99 2.37 -49.57 -0.31
CA ALA A 99 2.23 -50.25 -1.60
C ALA A 99 3.48 -51.07 -1.96
N ALA A 100 4.67 -50.57 -1.66
CA ALA A 100 5.92 -51.30 -1.87
C ALA A 100 6.06 -52.49 -0.92
N ALA A 101 5.60 -52.38 0.34
CA ALA A 101 5.58 -53.47 1.30
C ALA A 101 4.59 -54.58 0.93
N GLU A 102 3.41 -54.18 0.46
CA GLU A 102 2.40 -55.17 -0.05
C GLU A 102 2.90 -55.88 -1.31
N ALA A 103 3.53 -55.18 -2.24
CA ALA A 103 4.13 -55.79 -3.44
C ALA A 103 5.25 -56.76 -3.09
N ALA A 104 6.09 -56.45 -2.08
CA ALA A 104 7.14 -57.31 -1.60
C ALA A 104 6.59 -58.54 -0.86
N ALA A 105 5.50 -58.38 -0.12
CA ALA A 105 4.80 -59.52 0.53
C ALA A 105 4.13 -60.47 -0.48
N ALA A 106 3.50 -59.91 -1.52
CA ALA A 106 2.89 -60.67 -2.61
C ALA A 106 3.95 -61.46 -3.39
N ALA A 107 5.12 -60.88 -3.65
CA ALA A 107 6.24 -61.53 -4.35
C ALA A 107 6.81 -62.71 -3.58
N LYS A 108 6.81 -62.65 -2.21
CA LYS A 108 7.23 -63.77 -1.36
C LYS A 108 6.22 -64.91 -1.29
N THR A 109 4.95 -64.64 -1.56
CA THR A 109 3.88 -65.66 -1.52
C THR A 109 3.80 -66.46 -2.83
N THR A 110 4.38 -65.95 -3.92
CA THR A 110 4.43 -66.61 -5.23
C THR A 110 5.67 -67.50 -5.39
N GLU A 111 6.65 -67.43 -4.48
CA GLU A 111 7.84 -68.28 -4.45
C GLU A 111 7.75 -69.36 -3.34
N ALA A 112 6.66 -70.11 -3.32
CA ALA A 112 6.57 -71.32 -2.53
C ALA A 112 7.08 -72.50 -3.40
N PRO A 113 7.96 -73.36 -2.89
CA PRO A 113 8.76 -74.29 -3.72
C PRO A 113 7.90 -75.40 -4.27
N LYS A 114 8.06 -75.62 -5.54
CA LYS A 114 7.86 -76.94 -6.12
C LYS A 114 8.96 -77.84 -5.58
N ALA A 115 8.71 -78.52 -4.47
CA ALA A 115 9.51 -79.68 -4.11
C ALA A 115 8.79 -80.90 -4.67
N GLU A 116 9.50 -81.59 -5.56
CA GLU A 116 9.20 -82.87 -6.24
C GLU A 116 8.21 -82.87 -7.32
#